data_4a3ecdd1cafb49b11b8b655244fadee7
#
_entry.id   4a3ecdd1cafb49b11b8b655244fadee7
#
_cell.length_a   1.000
_cell.length_b   1.000
_cell.length_c   1.000
_cell.angle_alpha   90.00
_cell.angle_beta   90.00
_cell.angle_gamma   90.00
#
_symmetry.space_group_name_H-M   'P 1'
#
loop_
_entity.id
_entity.type
_entity.pdbx_description
1 polymer ?
#
loop_
_entity_poly.entity_id
_entity_poly.type
_entity_poly.pdbx_seq_one_letter_code
_entity_poly.pdbx_strand_id
1 'polypeptide(L)'
;MLIYEAIDIIRLSKDVMFYTYVLKSKIDEKLYIGFCFDLKKRIKEHNLGKVESTEFRKPFSLVYYEACLDKDKAIKREKYFKTGFGRRFLRSRL
;
A
#
# COMPACT_ATOMS: atom_id res chain seq x y z
N MET A 1 -13.77 -1.48 12.36
CA MET A 1 -12.63 -0.56 12.54
C MET A 1 -12.20 0.00 11.20
N LEU A 2 -11.95 1.29 11.14
CA LEU A 2 -11.45 1.92 9.93
C LEU A 2 -9.98 1.58 9.75
N ILE A 3 -9.55 1.44 8.47
CA ILE A 3 -8.14 1.16 8.14
C ILE A 3 -7.20 2.19 8.76
N TYR A 4 -7.59 3.47 8.74
CA TYR A 4 -6.75 4.54 9.28
C TYR A 4 -6.58 4.45 10.80
N GLU A 5 -7.58 3.94 11.51
CA GLU A 5 -7.46 3.70 12.96
C GLU A 5 -6.43 2.61 13.24
N ALA A 6 -6.40 1.53 12.45
CA ALA A 6 -5.40 0.47 12.59
C ALA A 6 -4.00 1.01 12.34
N ILE A 7 -3.81 1.87 11.33
CA ILE A 7 -2.52 2.50 11.04
C ILE A 7 -2.08 3.40 12.19
N ASP A 8 -3.01 4.17 12.76
CA ASP A 8 -2.70 5.07 13.88
C ASP A 8 -2.27 4.29 15.12
N ILE A 9 -2.91 3.15 15.41
CA ILE A 9 -2.52 2.26 16.51
C ILE A 9 -1.10 1.73 16.31
N ILE A 10 -0.77 1.31 15.11
CA ILE A 10 0.58 0.85 14.77
C ILE A 10 1.59 1.96 15.00
N ARG A 11 1.26 3.19 14.63
CA ARG A 11 2.15 4.35 14.78
C ARG A 11 2.34 4.82 16.21
N LEU A 12 1.48 4.43 17.13
CA LEU A 12 1.67 4.68 18.57
C LEU A 12 2.79 3.80 19.15
N SER A 13 3.14 2.71 18.48
CA SER A 13 4.31 1.92 18.80
C SER A 13 5.58 2.74 18.51
N LYS A 14 6.62 2.54 19.31
CA LYS A 14 7.92 3.17 19.09
C LYS A 14 8.70 2.51 17.97
N ASP A 15 8.25 1.36 17.49
CA ASP A 15 8.92 0.63 16.42
C ASP A 15 8.60 1.29 15.06
N VAL A 16 9.63 1.39 14.21
CA VAL A 16 9.46 1.84 12.82
C VAL A 16 9.03 0.64 11.99
N MET A 17 7.90 0.79 11.31
CA MET A 17 7.39 -0.24 10.41
C MET A 17 7.57 0.17 8.95
N PHE A 18 7.73 -0.82 8.09
CA PHE A 18 7.80 -0.65 6.64
C PHE A 18 6.62 -1.35 6.01
N TYR A 19 5.99 -0.71 5.04
CA TYR A 19 4.71 -1.14 4.49
C TYR A 19 4.86 -1.52 3.03
N THR A 20 4.25 -2.64 2.67
CA THR A 20 3.95 -2.98 1.28
C THR A 20 2.44 -2.81 1.14
N TYR A 21 2.01 -1.92 0.24
CA TYR A 21 0.60 -1.58 0.15
C TYR A 21 0.06 -1.80 -1.25
N VAL A 22 -1.26 -2.01 -1.32
CA VAL A 22 -1.98 -2.23 -2.57
C VAL A 22 -3.15 -1.26 -2.61
N LEU A 23 -3.15 -0.42 -3.63
CA LEU A 23 -4.24 0.52 -3.90
C LEU A 23 -5.05 0.03 -5.09
N LYS A 24 -6.34 0.37 -5.11
CA LYS A 24 -7.20 0.13 -6.27
C LYS A 24 -7.69 1.46 -6.81
N SER A 25 -7.44 1.72 -8.07
CA SER A 25 -7.92 2.93 -8.74
C SER A 25 -9.44 2.85 -8.95
N LYS A 26 -10.12 3.94 -8.65
CA LYS A 26 -11.56 4.06 -8.93
C LYS A 26 -11.83 4.45 -10.38
N ILE A 27 -10.80 4.80 -11.15
CA ILE A 27 -10.92 5.14 -12.55
C ILE A 27 -10.84 3.89 -13.44
N ASP A 28 -9.80 3.05 -13.24
CA ASP A 28 -9.55 1.88 -14.09
C ASP A 28 -9.72 0.55 -13.36
N GLU A 29 -10.00 0.57 -12.06
CA GLU A 29 -10.17 -0.59 -11.18
C GLU A 29 -8.95 -1.50 -11.09
N LYS A 30 -7.82 -1.06 -11.60
CA LYS A 30 -6.56 -1.81 -11.53
C LYS A 30 -5.81 -1.49 -10.24
N LEU A 31 -4.95 -2.41 -9.87
CA LEU A 31 -4.16 -2.29 -8.65
C LEU A 31 -2.89 -1.48 -8.89
N TYR A 32 -2.43 -0.84 -7.83
CA TYR A 32 -1.09 -0.24 -7.74
C TYR A 32 -0.42 -0.77 -6.49
N ILE A 33 0.80 -1.25 -6.62
CA ILE A 33 1.57 -1.83 -5.52
C ILE A 33 2.74 -0.92 -5.22
N GLY A 34 2.92 -0.59 -3.95
CA GLY A 34 3.99 0.29 -3.52
C GLY A 34 4.60 -0.10 -2.19
N PHE A 35 5.65 0.63 -1.83
CA PHE A 35 6.39 0.50 -0.59
C PHE A 35 6.50 1.88 0.06
N CYS A 36 6.38 1.94 1.39
CA CYS A 36 6.57 3.19 2.12
C CYS A 36 6.81 2.92 3.60
N PHE A 37 7.18 3.97 4.35
CA PHE A 37 7.29 3.93 5.80
C PHE A 37 6.24 4.80 6.50
N ASP A 38 5.46 5.58 5.76
CA ASP A 38 4.34 6.37 6.29
C ASP A 38 3.13 6.15 5.40
N LEU A 39 2.35 5.10 5.72
CA LEU A 39 1.27 4.65 4.84
C LEU A 39 0.16 5.70 4.69
N LYS A 40 -0.27 6.30 5.79
CA LYS A 40 -1.34 7.29 5.77
C LYS A 40 -0.97 8.50 4.89
N LYS A 41 0.25 9.00 5.06
CA LYS A 41 0.78 10.11 4.26
C LYS A 41 0.87 9.72 2.79
N ARG A 42 1.37 8.52 2.49
CA ARG A 42 1.55 8.06 1.11
C ARG A 42 0.23 7.93 0.36
N ILE A 43 -0.80 7.40 1.02
CA ILE A 43 -2.13 7.31 0.43
C ILE A 43 -2.67 8.70 0.10
N LYS A 44 -2.49 9.66 1.00
CA LYS A 44 -2.90 11.05 0.75
C LYS A 44 -2.17 11.63 -0.45
N GLU A 45 -0.87 11.38 -0.58
CA GLU A 45 -0.08 11.86 -1.72
C GLU A 45 -0.60 11.31 -3.04
N HIS A 46 -0.94 10.02 -3.09
CA HIS A 46 -1.55 9.43 -4.29
C HIS A 46 -2.87 10.12 -4.64
N ASN A 47 -3.73 10.34 -3.66
CA ASN A 47 -5.05 10.92 -3.90
C ASN A 47 -5.02 12.43 -4.16
N LEU A 48 -3.94 13.10 -3.80
CA LEU A 48 -3.73 14.52 -4.15
C LEU A 48 -3.02 14.70 -5.50
N GLY A 49 -2.67 13.59 -6.18
CA GLY A 49 -1.99 13.64 -7.46
C GLY A 49 -0.52 14.00 -7.37
N LYS A 50 0.10 13.84 -6.19
CA LYS A 50 1.52 14.16 -5.98
C LYS A 50 2.48 13.06 -6.41
N VAL A 51 1.96 11.90 -6.78
CA VAL A 51 2.76 10.77 -7.27
C VAL A 51 2.58 10.70 -8.77
N GLU A 52 3.63 11.00 -9.51
CA GLU A 52 3.59 11.16 -10.96
C GLU A 52 3.01 9.93 -11.67
N SER A 53 3.44 8.73 -11.24
CA SER A 53 3.00 7.49 -11.89
C SER A 53 1.52 7.17 -11.70
N THR A 54 0.82 7.84 -10.77
CA THR A 54 -0.57 7.54 -10.44
C THR A 54 -1.51 8.73 -10.54
N GLU A 55 -1.01 9.91 -10.91
CA GLU A 55 -1.80 11.15 -10.84
C GLU A 55 -3.08 11.09 -11.70
N PHE A 56 -3.06 10.40 -12.83
CA PHE A 56 -4.22 10.28 -13.72
C PHE A 56 -5.10 9.07 -13.40
N ARG A 57 -4.77 8.32 -12.37
CA ARG A 57 -5.53 7.13 -11.95
C ARG A 57 -6.24 7.32 -10.62
N LYS A 58 -6.09 8.49 -10.00
CA LYS A 58 -6.78 8.79 -8.73
C LYS A 58 -8.29 8.98 -8.96
N PRO A 59 -9.15 8.78 -7.93
CA PRO A 59 -8.77 8.44 -6.56
C PRO A 59 -8.53 6.95 -6.36
N PHE A 60 -7.79 6.64 -5.30
CA PHE A 60 -7.45 5.27 -4.92
C PHE A 60 -8.07 4.90 -3.58
N SER A 61 -8.43 3.62 -3.47
CA SER A 61 -8.79 3.00 -2.18
C SER A 61 -7.66 2.09 -1.74
N LEU A 62 -7.31 2.12 -0.46
CA LEU A 62 -6.40 1.13 0.11
C LEU A 62 -7.18 -0.18 0.28
N VAL A 63 -6.73 -1.24 -0.39
CA VAL A 63 -7.43 -2.53 -0.37
C VAL A 63 -6.66 -3.61 0.39
N TYR A 64 -5.35 -3.43 0.59
CA TYR A 64 -4.52 -4.39 1.32
C TYR A 64 -3.20 -3.74 1.71
N TYR A 65 -2.64 -4.13 2.86
CA TYR A 65 -1.27 -3.78 3.19
C TYR A 65 -0.68 -4.79 4.15
N GLU A 66 0.64 -4.86 4.16
CA GLU A 66 1.44 -5.62 5.12
C GLU A 66 2.45 -4.67 5.75
N ALA A 67 2.78 -4.93 7.01
CA ALA A 67 3.76 -4.15 7.74
C ALA A 67 4.79 -5.08 8.36
N CYS A 68 6.06 -4.69 8.32
CA CYS A 68 7.12 -5.45 8.96
C CYS A 68 8.25 -4.53 9.42
N LEU A 69 9.14 -5.06 10.24
CA LEU A 69 10.25 -4.29 10.81
C LEU A 69 11.46 -4.20 9.87
N ASP A 70 11.51 -5.03 8.83
CA ASP A 70 12.66 -5.14 7.94
C ASP A 70 12.36 -4.48 6.60
N LYS A 71 13.09 -3.41 6.27
CA LYS A 71 12.91 -2.64 5.05
C LYS A 71 13.11 -3.50 3.79
N ASP A 72 14.15 -4.31 3.77
CA ASP A 72 14.49 -5.10 2.59
C ASP A 72 13.44 -6.15 2.31
N LYS A 73 12.87 -6.75 3.37
CA LYS A 73 11.77 -7.71 3.23
C LYS A 73 10.51 -7.06 2.69
N ALA A 74 10.21 -5.84 3.11
CA ALA A 74 9.07 -5.10 2.58
C ALA A 74 9.26 -4.78 1.08
N ILE A 75 10.45 -4.40 0.68
CA ILE A 75 10.77 -4.13 -0.74
C ILE A 75 10.68 -5.42 -1.57
N LYS A 76 11.18 -6.53 -1.04
CA LYS A 76 11.05 -7.84 -1.70
C LYS A 76 9.59 -8.24 -1.87
N ARG A 77 8.76 -7.94 -0.87
CA ARG A 77 7.34 -8.24 -0.90
C ARG A 77 6.62 -7.41 -1.97
N GLU A 78 6.98 -6.15 -2.12
CA GLU A 78 6.47 -5.30 -3.19
C GLU A 78 6.76 -5.92 -4.56
N LYS A 79 8.00 -6.34 -4.78
CA LYS A 79 8.39 -6.99 -6.03
C LYS A 79 7.62 -8.29 -6.27
N TYR A 80 7.45 -9.09 -5.21
CA TYR A 80 6.69 -10.34 -5.28
C TYR A 80 5.25 -10.09 -5.73
N PHE A 81 4.59 -9.09 -5.17
CA PHE A 81 3.20 -8.78 -5.54
C PHE A 81 3.04 -8.38 -7.01
N LYS A 82 4.10 -7.97 -7.66
CA LYS A 82 4.10 -7.64 -9.08
C LYS A 82 4.31 -8.84 -9.99
N THR A 83 4.64 -10.02 -9.42
CA THR A 83 4.76 -11.27 -10.17
C THR A 83 3.41 -11.95 -10.32
N GLY A 84 3.33 -12.95 -11.22
CA GLY A 84 2.10 -13.73 -11.38
C GLY A 84 1.67 -14.45 -10.12
N PHE A 85 2.64 -15.01 -9.35
CA PHE A 85 2.35 -15.68 -8.08
C PHE A 85 1.82 -14.70 -7.03
N GLY A 86 2.45 -13.54 -6.92
CA GLY A 86 2.01 -12.50 -5.97
C GLY A 86 0.64 -11.96 -6.32
N ARG A 87 0.35 -11.77 -7.58
CA ARG A 87 -0.98 -11.32 -8.03
C ARG A 87 -2.05 -12.37 -7.71
N ARG A 88 -1.73 -13.65 -7.84
CA ARG A 88 -2.63 -14.73 -7.45
C ARG A 88 -2.90 -14.71 -5.94
N PHE A 89 -1.84 -14.50 -5.15
CA PHE A 89 -1.99 -14.32 -3.69
C PHE A 89 -2.93 -13.17 -3.38
N LEU A 90 -2.72 -12.01 -3.99
CA LEU A 90 -3.56 -10.83 -3.76
C LEU A 90 -5.01 -11.11 -4.13
N ARG A 91 -5.28 -11.76 -5.25
CA ARG A 91 -6.64 -12.11 -5.65
C ARG A 91 -7.34 -12.97 -4.61
N SER A 92 -6.60 -13.78 -3.86
CA SER A 92 -7.19 -14.60 -2.79
C SER A 92 -7.55 -13.78 -1.54
N ARG A 93 -7.05 -12.55 -1.44
CA ARG A 93 -7.27 -11.66 -0.30
C ARG A 93 -8.27 -10.54 -0.59
N LEU A 94 -8.46 -10.22 -1.84
CA LEU A 94 -9.28 -9.06 -2.26
C LEU A 94 -10.69 -9.44 -2.68
#